data_c1610cbc6e19b649a035b1d3f65ccaa2
#
_entry.id   c1610cbc6e19b649a035b1d3f65ccaa2
#
_cell.length_a   1.000
_cell.length_b   1.000
_cell.length_c   1.000
_cell.angle_alpha   90.00
_cell.angle_beta   90.00
_cell.angle_gamma   90.00
#
_symmetry.space_group_name_H-M   'P 1'
#
loop_
_entity.id
_entity.type
_entity.pdbx_description
1 polymer ?
#
loop_
_entity_poly.entity_id
_entity_poly.type
_entity_poly.pdbx_seq_one_letter_code
_entity_poly.pdbx_strand_id
1 'polypeptide(L)'
;MRPVGLSVLGLALGATIPVGCSASGPTNLGSAEGNGGDGGGLGGTGGSIGGSSTGGTNIVPPSGGTGDVGEGGACAQAESQATLVKEPVDIIVVLDNSGSMDEELDSVERNINTNFAGILDTSMVDYRVILVSRHRKLDRNPTDPGPEDTSVCIQAPLSGLDECPSPAPIFSARFYQYFTKIESNDSFDVTLDTYEPPFVSGFEDRAGQAPNGWSEWLRPGAKKVFLEMSDDNEDMPAAMFVAGLQDMAPENFGTDPTAPDFVFHSIIGVTEKATATDPYLPSEPLTTARCPSVTTEGRTYQELSILTGGLRFPLCNFDGYDVVFRRIAEDVVTRTQIACDFAIPAPPAGKDLELDKVAVNYVAGNGSPDQEFLQAQTPADCGPDAFYIENNRIVLCPEACTIVQSDDNAHVDVLFTCESTIIVR
;
A
#
# COMPACT_ATOMS: atom_id res chain seq x y z
N MET A 1 59.32 -20.31 -23.39
CA MET A 1 60.23 -19.13 -23.40
C MET A 1 59.58 -18.08 -22.48
N ARG A 2 60.17 -17.86 -21.34
CA ARG A 2 59.92 -16.66 -20.48
C ARG A 2 60.78 -15.53 -20.98
N PRO A 3 60.47 -14.26 -20.79
CA PRO A 3 60.98 -13.53 -19.63
C PRO A 3 59.95 -12.56 -19.00
N VAL A 4 59.97 -12.35 -17.68
CA VAL A 4 60.66 -11.33 -16.86
C VAL A 4 60.07 -9.92 -17.12
N GLY A 5 59.29 -9.26 -16.30
CA GLY A 5 59.48 -8.76 -14.92
C GLY A 5 59.82 -7.28 -14.95
N LEU A 6 58.94 -6.40 -14.43
CA LEU A 6 59.41 -5.11 -13.89
C LEU A 6 58.43 -4.60 -12.82
N SER A 7 58.93 -4.53 -11.60
CA SER A 7 58.33 -3.83 -10.46
C SER A 7 58.65 -2.33 -10.58
N VAL A 8 57.67 -1.48 -10.26
CA VAL A 8 57.95 -0.09 -9.91
C VAL A 8 57.29 0.22 -8.55
N LEU A 9 58.14 0.60 -7.64
CA LEU A 9 57.89 1.09 -6.31
C LEU A 9 57.64 2.59 -6.39
N GLY A 10 56.68 3.12 -5.62
CA GLY A 10 56.47 4.57 -5.56
C GLY A 10 55.56 5.01 -4.42
N LEU A 11 56.22 5.31 -3.34
CA LEU A 11 56.08 6.33 -2.31
C LEU A 11 54.69 6.77 -1.84
N ALA A 12 54.51 6.57 -0.54
CA ALA A 12 53.53 7.21 0.33
C ALA A 12 53.94 8.67 0.64
N LEU A 13 52.98 9.56 0.63
CA LEU A 13 53.04 10.84 1.35
C LEU A 13 51.82 10.95 2.26
N GLY A 14 52.10 10.99 3.56
CA GLY A 14 51.13 11.27 4.59
C GLY A 14 50.84 12.76 4.69
N ALA A 15 49.59 13.06 5.00
CA ALA A 15 49.18 14.37 5.50
C ALA A 15 48.32 14.18 6.74
N THR A 16 48.85 14.65 7.83
CA THR A 16 48.21 14.73 9.16
C THR A 16 47.25 15.91 9.21
N ILE A 17 46.08 15.69 9.77
CA ILE A 17 45.07 16.72 10.08
C ILE A 17 45.00 16.86 11.60
N PRO A 18 44.93 18.05 12.14
CA PRO A 18 44.77 18.23 13.58
C PRO A 18 43.29 18.23 14.00
N VAL A 19 43.12 17.64 15.15
CA VAL A 19 41.91 17.62 16.00
C VAL A 19 41.64 19.02 16.53
N GLY A 20 40.41 19.45 16.47
CA GLY A 20 39.89 20.64 17.16
C GLY A 20 38.73 20.28 18.04
N CYS A 21 38.94 20.44 19.33
CA CYS A 21 38.00 20.17 20.43
C CYS A 21 37.00 21.29 20.69
N SER A 22 35.90 20.90 21.34
CA SER A 22 35.26 21.55 22.50
C SER A 22 34.14 22.55 22.16
N ALA A 23 33.08 22.67 22.92
CA ALA A 23 32.76 22.36 24.29
C ALA A 23 31.25 22.40 24.54
N SER A 24 30.79 21.52 25.40
CA SER A 24 30.11 21.71 26.69
C SER A 24 28.89 22.62 26.79
N GLY A 25 27.82 21.99 27.35
CA GLY A 25 26.57 22.49 27.85
C GLY A 25 26.67 23.58 28.92
N PRO A 26 25.67 23.92 29.70
CA PRO A 26 25.00 23.01 30.65
C PRO A 26 23.46 23.24 30.87
N THR A 27 22.84 22.25 31.45
CA THR A 27 21.89 22.22 32.57
C THR A 27 20.98 23.43 32.88
N ASN A 28 19.67 23.20 33.06
CA ASN A 28 19.03 23.27 34.39
C ASN A 28 17.57 22.77 34.35
N LEU A 29 17.32 21.83 35.15
CA LEU A 29 16.37 21.63 36.24
C LEU A 29 15.30 22.71 36.45
N GLY A 30 14.04 22.24 36.47
CA GLY A 30 12.93 22.95 37.00
C GLY A 30 11.82 21.98 37.33
N SER A 31 11.86 21.41 38.55
CA SER A 31 10.77 20.69 39.17
C SER A 31 9.68 21.67 39.64
N ALA A 32 8.42 21.32 39.39
CA ALA A 32 7.33 21.88 40.17
C ALA A 32 6.32 20.76 40.42
N GLU A 33 6.22 20.36 41.65
CA GLU A 33 5.16 19.57 42.25
C GLU A 33 3.88 20.41 42.38
N GLY A 34 2.72 19.75 42.27
CA GLY A 34 1.44 20.38 42.48
C GLY A 34 0.28 19.40 42.37
N ASN A 35 0.14 18.56 43.30
CA ASN A 35 -0.99 18.19 44.16
C ASN A 35 -2.43 18.19 43.59
N GLY A 36 -3.03 17.01 43.52
CA GLY A 36 -4.22 16.55 44.18
C GLY A 36 -5.61 17.01 43.67
N GLY A 37 -6.42 16.01 43.37
CA GLY A 37 -7.88 16.21 43.24
C GLY A 37 -8.56 14.91 42.80
N ASP A 38 -9.08 14.17 43.76
CA ASP A 38 -10.01 13.04 43.62
C ASP A 38 -11.32 13.46 42.98
N GLY A 39 -11.93 12.55 42.18
CA GLY A 39 -13.29 12.70 41.67
C GLY A 39 -13.76 11.54 40.81
N GLY A 40 -14.25 10.52 41.44
CA GLY A 40 -15.41 9.67 41.24
C GLY A 40 -15.87 9.30 39.82
N GLY A 41 -15.93 8.00 39.61
CA GLY A 41 -16.36 7.24 38.49
C GLY A 41 -17.78 7.48 37.99
N LEU A 42 -18.01 6.88 36.82
CA LEU A 42 -19.21 6.09 36.51
C LEU A 42 -18.96 5.42 35.13
N GLY A 43 -19.12 4.13 35.10
CA GLY A 43 -19.00 3.31 33.91
C GLY A 43 -20.14 3.57 32.94
N GLY A 44 -19.79 3.53 31.64
CA GLY A 44 -20.72 3.49 30.54
C GLY A 44 -20.28 2.41 29.57
N THR A 45 -21.00 1.30 29.57
CA THR A 45 -20.89 0.24 28.56
C THR A 45 -21.39 0.76 27.23
N GLY A 46 -20.50 1.08 26.30
CA GLY A 46 -20.84 1.42 24.93
C GLY A 46 -20.82 0.17 24.07
N GLY A 47 -21.98 -0.22 23.52
CA GLY A 47 -22.15 -1.34 22.64
C GLY A 47 -21.48 -1.11 21.30
N SER A 48 -20.81 -2.15 20.85
CA SER A 48 -20.26 -2.29 19.49
C SER A 48 -21.41 -2.41 18.51
N ILE A 49 -21.53 -1.50 17.54
CA ILE A 49 -22.40 -1.66 16.39
C ILE A 49 -21.51 -1.94 15.20
N GLY A 50 -21.49 -3.21 14.78
CA GLY A 50 -20.89 -3.63 13.52
C GLY A 50 -21.68 -3.06 12.33
N GLY A 51 -21.07 -2.18 11.60
CA GLY A 51 -21.56 -1.70 10.31
C GLY A 51 -20.71 -2.29 9.20
N SER A 52 -21.32 -3.13 8.37
CA SER A 52 -20.73 -3.65 7.15
C SER A 52 -20.62 -2.49 6.15
N SER A 53 -19.40 -2.11 5.79
CA SER A 53 -19.14 -1.09 4.76
C SER A 53 -18.52 -1.73 3.52
N THR A 54 -19.32 -1.83 2.48
CA THR A 54 -18.86 -2.08 1.11
C THR A 54 -18.35 -0.78 0.51
N GLY A 55 -17.08 -0.77 0.12
CA GLY A 55 -16.42 0.35 -0.57
C GLY A 55 -15.84 1.40 0.39
N GLY A 56 -14.51 1.31 0.63
CA GLY A 56 -13.83 2.10 1.62
C GLY A 56 -13.74 3.57 1.29
N THR A 57 -14.49 4.36 2.01
CA THR A 57 -14.13 5.75 2.31
C THR A 57 -13.79 5.81 3.79
N ASN A 58 -12.55 6.14 4.13
CA ASN A 58 -12.17 6.35 5.52
C ASN A 58 -12.90 7.57 6.06
N ILE A 59 -13.97 7.34 6.81
CA ILE A 59 -14.67 8.38 7.57
C ILE A 59 -13.97 8.48 8.94
N VAL A 60 -13.19 9.53 9.14
CA VAL A 60 -12.58 9.82 10.44
C VAL A 60 -13.49 10.79 11.18
N PRO A 61 -14.05 10.43 12.36
CA PRO A 61 -14.83 11.38 13.13
C PRO A 61 -13.91 12.46 13.73
N PRO A 62 -14.27 13.74 13.69
CA PRO A 62 -13.44 14.82 14.18
C PRO A 62 -13.41 14.85 15.72
N SER A 63 -12.22 15.11 16.25
CA SER A 63 -12.03 15.47 17.67
C SER A 63 -12.55 16.89 17.91
N GLY A 64 -13.54 17.03 18.79
CA GLY A 64 -14.28 18.26 19.02
C GLY A 64 -13.43 19.50 19.28
N GLY A 65 -13.66 20.53 18.47
CA GLY A 65 -13.27 21.90 18.73
C GLY A 65 -14.54 22.73 19.03
N THR A 66 -14.59 23.37 20.17
CA THR A 66 -15.70 24.23 20.60
C THR A 66 -15.59 25.58 19.91
N GLY A 67 -16.41 25.81 18.90
CA GLY A 67 -16.65 27.14 18.31
C GLY A 67 -18.12 27.52 18.46
N ASP A 68 -18.39 28.64 19.08
CA ASP A 68 -19.71 29.19 19.35
C ASP A 68 -20.32 29.76 18.05
N VAL A 69 -21.46 29.23 17.60
CA VAL A 69 -22.22 29.76 16.45
C VAL A 69 -23.69 29.90 16.82
N GLY A 70 -24.21 31.06 16.47
CA GLY A 70 -25.50 31.58 16.87
C GLY A 70 -26.72 30.74 16.50
N GLU A 71 -27.78 30.96 17.26
CA GLU A 71 -29.09 30.30 17.18
C GLU A 71 -29.72 30.37 15.78
N GLY A 72 -29.73 29.26 15.12
CA GLY A 72 -30.47 29.01 13.87
C GLY A 72 -30.31 27.55 13.50
N GLY A 73 -31.22 26.70 13.99
CA GLY A 73 -31.61 25.37 13.53
C GLY A 73 -30.62 24.48 12.78
N ALA A 74 -29.34 24.50 13.09
CA ALA A 74 -28.41 23.53 12.56
C ALA A 74 -28.69 22.15 13.23
N CYS A 75 -28.74 21.09 12.45
CA CYS A 75 -28.45 19.78 13.01
C CYS A 75 -27.16 19.93 13.78
N ALA A 76 -27.26 19.93 15.11
CA ALA A 76 -26.11 20.25 15.94
C ALA A 76 -24.86 19.68 15.33
N GLN A 77 -24.11 20.56 14.75
CA GLN A 77 -22.71 20.44 14.39
C GLN A 77 -22.10 19.08 14.70
N ALA A 78 -21.53 18.48 13.72
CA ALA A 78 -20.60 17.37 13.82
C ALA A 78 -21.12 15.95 13.56
N GLU A 79 -22.35 15.69 13.16
CA GLU A 79 -22.77 14.30 13.05
C GLU A 79 -22.73 13.71 11.62
N SER A 80 -22.26 14.47 10.63
CA SER A 80 -22.07 13.96 9.26
C SER A 80 -21.01 14.76 8.50
N GLN A 81 -19.79 14.75 8.99
CA GLN A 81 -18.63 15.24 8.25
C GLN A 81 -17.85 14.02 7.71
N ALA A 82 -17.61 14.00 6.42
CA ALA A 82 -16.70 13.07 5.80
C ALA A 82 -15.45 13.84 5.33
N THR A 83 -14.29 13.43 5.76
CA THR A 83 -13.01 13.95 5.24
C THR A 83 -12.40 12.91 4.33
N LEU A 84 -12.22 13.25 3.07
CA LEU A 84 -11.62 12.39 2.07
C LEU A 84 -10.14 12.72 1.97
N VAL A 85 -9.31 11.73 2.20
CA VAL A 85 -7.85 11.80 2.09
C VAL A 85 -7.35 10.68 1.19
N LYS A 86 -6.10 10.78 0.72
CA LYS A 86 -5.47 9.65 0.02
C LYS A 86 -5.56 8.40 0.90
N GLU A 87 -5.96 7.29 0.29
CA GLU A 87 -6.08 6.04 1.02
C GLU A 87 -4.70 5.43 1.27
N PRO A 88 -4.42 4.93 2.48
CA PRO A 88 -3.22 4.17 2.74
C PRO A 88 -3.24 2.87 1.93
N VAL A 89 -2.06 2.33 1.63
CA VAL A 89 -1.91 1.08 0.87
C VAL A 89 -0.96 0.12 1.56
N ASP A 90 -1.34 -1.14 1.67
CA ASP A 90 -0.48 -2.25 2.05
C ASP A 90 -0.15 -3.04 0.78
N ILE A 91 1.14 -3.15 0.49
CA ILE A 91 1.68 -3.77 -0.73
C ILE A 91 2.34 -5.08 -0.33
N ILE A 92 1.71 -6.17 -0.68
CA ILE A 92 2.17 -7.53 -0.39
C ILE A 92 3.00 -7.99 -1.60
N VAL A 93 4.31 -8.09 -1.41
CA VAL A 93 5.25 -8.53 -2.44
C VAL A 93 5.59 -9.99 -2.19
N VAL A 94 5.26 -10.85 -3.14
CA VAL A 94 5.50 -12.28 -3.06
C VAL A 94 6.53 -12.66 -4.10
N LEU A 95 7.65 -13.23 -3.68
CA LEU A 95 8.76 -13.54 -4.57
C LEU A 95 9.09 -15.02 -4.52
N ASP A 96 8.99 -15.67 -5.67
CA ASP A 96 9.51 -17.00 -5.89
C ASP A 96 11.03 -17.03 -5.60
N ASN A 97 11.44 -18.00 -4.81
CA ASN A 97 12.83 -18.21 -4.40
C ASN A 97 13.42 -19.49 -4.98
N SER A 98 12.81 -20.06 -6.00
CA SER A 98 13.38 -21.22 -6.70
C SER A 98 14.73 -20.87 -7.34
N GLY A 99 15.52 -21.88 -7.63
CA GLY A 99 16.90 -21.69 -8.08
C GLY A 99 17.06 -20.98 -9.43
N SER A 100 15.97 -20.86 -10.21
CA SER A 100 15.91 -20.14 -11.49
C SER A 100 15.79 -18.63 -11.33
N MET A 101 15.39 -18.11 -10.17
CA MET A 101 15.05 -16.70 -9.92
C MET A 101 16.23 -15.79 -9.47
N ASP A 102 17.47 -16.24 -9.63
CA ASP A 102 18.66 -15.53 -9.09
C ASP A 102 18.86 -14.12 -9.72
N GLU A 103 18.69 -14.01 -11.03
CA GLU A 103 18.88 -12.74 -11.76
C GLU A 103 17.70 -11.77 -11.51
N GLU A 104 16.49 -12.30 -11.36
CA GLU A 104 15.26 -11.59 -11.05
C GLU A 104 15.35 -10.96 -9.65
N LEU A 105 15.71 -11.74 -8.65
CA LEU A 105 15.84 -11.27 -7.27
C LEU A 105 16.95 -10.21 -7.12
N ASP A 106 18.08 -10.37 -7.83
CA ASP A 106 19.11 -9.31 -7.93
C ASP A 106 18.52 -8.02 -8.54
N SER A 107 17.60 -8.13 -9.50
CA SER A 107 16.95 -6.98 -10.13
C SER A 107 15.93 -6.32 -9.19
N VAL A 108 15.21 -7.10 -8.38
CA VAL A 108 14.36 -6.57 -7.30
C VAL A 108 15.20 -5.75 -6.32
N GLU A 109 16.29 -6.30 -5.79
CA GLU A 109 17.16 -5.61 -4.84
C GLU A 109 17.66 -4.26 -5.36
N ARG A 110 18.02 -4.19 -6.64
CA ARG A 110 18.50 -2.94 -7.28
C ARG A 110 17.42 -1.88 -7.45
N ASN A 111 16.17 -2.28 -7.65
CA ASN A 111 15.13 -1.37 -8.11
C ASN A 111 14.09 -1.01 -7.04
N ILE A 112 13.89 -1.85 -6.03
CA ILE A 112 12.79 -1.69 -5.07
C ILE A 112 12.91 -0.38 -4.25
N ASN A 113 14.12 0.02 -3.89
CA ASN A 113 14.34 1.26 -3.12
C ASN A 113 14.12 2.51 -3.98
N THR A 114 14.69 2.56 -5.18
CA THR A 114 14.74 3.78 -6.00
C THR A 114 13.53 3.91 -6.90
N ASN A 115 13.20 2.82 -7.61
CA ASN A 115 12.21 2.85 -8.69
C ASN A 115 10.80 2.45 -8.23
N PHE A 116 10.65 1.98 -7.00
CA PHE A 116 9.36 1.66 -6.39
C PHE A 116 9.10 2.52 -5.16
N ALA A 117 9.77 2.25 -4.05
CA ALA A 117 9.58 2.98 -2.79
C ALA A 117 9.83 4.49 -2.94
N GLY A 118 10.87 4.90 -3.68
CA GLY A 118 11.19 6.31 -3.92
C GLY A 118 10.08 7.07 -4.67
N ILE A 119 9.33 6.40 -5.54
CA ILE A 119 8.18 7.01 -6.23
C ILE A 119 7.01 7.17 -5.26
N LEU A 120 6.70 6.12 -4.47
CA LEU A 120 5.66 6.19 -3.45
C LEU A 120 5.94 7.29 -2.42
N ASP A 121 7.21 7.42 -1.99
CA ASP A 121 7.67 8.48 -1.08
C ASP A 121 7.46 9.89 -1.69
N THR A 122 7.85 10.06 -2.95
CA THR A 122 7.72 11.34 -3.65
C THR A 122 6.25 11.71 -3.86
N SER A 123 5.39 10.73 -4.06
CA SER A 123 3.95 10.89 -4.23
C SER A 123 3.19 11.01 -2.92
N MET A 124 3.89 11.01 -1.77
CA MET A 124 3.32 11.14 -0.43
C MET A 124 2.21 10.12 -0.10
N VAL A 125 2.29 8.95 -0.71
CA VAL A 125 1.40 7.83 -0.40
C VAL A 125 1.79 7.24 0.96
N ASP A 126 0.82 7.06 1.84
CA ASP A 126 1.01 6.30 3.08
C ASP A 126 1.01 4.80 2.75
N TYR A 127 2.18 4.26 2.48
CA TYR A 127 2.34 2.86 2.08
C TYR A 127 3.06 2.01 3.13
N ARG A 128 2.83 0.71 3.04
CA ARG A 128 3.58 -0.33 3.73
C ARG A 128 3.88 -1.45 2.76
N VAL A 129 5.13 -1.90 2.72
CA VAL A 129 5.56 -3.08 1.97
C VAL A 129 5.67 -4.26 2.93
N ILE A 130 4.98 -5.34 2.60
CA ILE A 130 5.04 -6.64 3.30
C ILE A 130 5.62 -7.63 2.31
N LEU A 131 6.87 -8.01 2.50
CA LEU A 131 7.57 -8.95 1.64
C LEU A 131 7.42 -10.37 2.18
N VAL A 132 6.86 -11.27 1.38
CA VAL A 132 6.81 -12.70 1.66
C VAL A 132 7.83 -13.37 0.76
N SER A 133 8.95 -13.76 1.32
CA SER A 133 10.07 -14.32 0.57
C SER A 133 11.18 -14.80 1.50
N ARG A 134 12.10 -15.59 0.95
CA ARG A 134 13.31 -15.97 1.65
C ARG A 134 14.22 -14.76 1.86
N HIS A 135 14.65 -14.55 3.10
CA HIS A 135 15.62 -13.52 3.44
C HIS A 135 17.04 -14.08 3.43
N ARG A 136 18.02 -13.23 3.24
CA ARG A 136 19.45 -13.51 3.22
C ARG A 136 19.92 -14.08 1.89
N LYS A 137 20.79 -13.35 1.25
CA LYS A 137 21.62 -13.87 0.17
C LYS A 137 22.64 -14.82 0.81
N LEU A 138 22.42 -16.11 0.69
CA LEU A 138 23.42 -17.08 1.08
C LEU A 138 24.58 -16.92 0.12
N ASP A 139 25.80 -16.64 0.64
CA ASP A 139 26.99 -16.80 -0.18
C ASP A 139 26.91 -18.20 -0.79
N ARG A 140 26.79 -18.25 -2.12
CA ARG A 140 26.88 -19.54 -2.83
C ARG A 140 28.19 -20.16 -2.41
N ASN A 141 28.12 -21.17 -1.54
CA ASN A 141 29.27 -21.96 -1.24
C ASN A 141 29.68 -22.65 -2.53
N PRO A 142 30.82 -22.32 -3.17
CA PRO A 142 31.22 -22.93 -4.43
C PRO A 142 31.42 -24.46 -4.32
N THR A 143 31.37 -25.00 -3.12
CA THR A 143 31.46 -26.44 -2.81
C THR A 143 30.11 -27.09 -2.52
N ASP A 144 29.03 -26.33 -2.46
CA ASP A 144 27.66 -26.82 -2.32
C ASP A 144 26.80 -26.19 -3.43
N PRO A 145 26.78 -26.80 -4.61
CA PRO A 145 26.03 -26.31 -5.76
C PRO A 145 24.54 -26.73 -5.68
N GLY A 146 23.94 -26.71 -4.51
CA GLY A 146 22.49 -26.89 -4.40
C GLY A 146 21.81 -25.75 -5.15
N PRO A 147 21.03 -26.02 -6.22
CA PRO A 147 20.39 -24.98 -7.03
C PRO A 147 19.20 -24.31 -6.32
N GLU A 148 19.01 -24.55 -5.05
CA GLU A 148 17.70 -24.39 -4.41
C GLU A 148 17.55 -23.18 -3.49
N ASP A 149 18.55 -22.30 -3.36
CA ASP A 149 18.54 -21.33 -2.28
C ASP A 149 18.79 -19.87 -2.72
N THR A 150 18.01 -19.39 -3.66
CA THR A 150 17.94 -17.96 -3.94
C THR A 150 17.18 -17.23 -2.84
N SER A 151 17.58 -16.01 -2.54
CA SER A 151 16.99 -15.20 -1.48
C SER A 151 17.19 -13.71 -1.77
N VAL A 152 16.35 -12.87 -1.18
CA VAL A 152 16.39 -11.44 -1.36
C VAL A 152 16.76 -10.74 -0.06
N CYS A 153 17.59 -9.69 -0.15
CA CYS A 153 18.00 -8.89 0.99
C CYS A 153 17.76 -7.41 0.70
N ILE A 154 16.75 -6.84 1.32
CA ILE A 154 16.38 -5.44 1.10
C ILE A 154 17.08 -4.55 2.11
N GLN A 155 17.83 -3.55 1.60
CA GLN A 155 18.55 -2.57 2.41
C GLN A 155 17.74 -1.30 2.66
N ALA A 156 18.26 -0.45 3.52
CA ALA A 156 17.76 0.92 3.68
C ALA A 156 17.83 1.69 2.32
N PRO A 157 16.92 2.66 2.08
CA PRO A 157 16.03 3.28 3.04
C PRO A 157 14.68 2.56 3.26
N LEU A 158 14.28 1.60 2.43
CA LEU A 158 12.99 0.92 2.57
C LEU A 158 12.96 0.07 3.84
N SER A 159 13.93 -0.81 4.03
CA SER A 159 14.10 -1.56 5.28
C SER A 159 14.94 -0.79 6.31
N GLY A 160 15.10 -1.36 7.52
CA GLY A 160 16.02 -0.85 8.52
C GLY A 160 17.43 -1.45 8.43
N LEU A 161 17.74 -2.21 7.38
CA LEU A 161 18.99 -2.95 7.23
C LEU A 161 20.06 -2.12 6.50
N ASP A 162 21.24 -1.94 7.12
CA ASP A 162 22.33 -1.17 6.52
C ASP A 162 23.12 -1.96 5.47
N GLU A 163 23.35 -3.26 5.70
CA GLU A 163 24.20 -4.10 4.83
C GLU A 163 23.58 -5.49 4.59
N CYS A 164 23.73 -6.00 3.37
CA CYS A 164 23.46 -7.38 2.98
C CYS A 164 24.78 -8.16 2.79
N PRO A 165 24.79 -9.48 3.08
CA PRO A 165 23.71 -10.27 3.65
C PRO A 165 23.55 -10.12 5.16
N SER A 166 22.36 -10.36 5.68
CA SER A 166 22.02 -10.32 7.09
C SER A 166 21.34 -11.61 7.55
N PRO A 167 21.51 -12.06 8.81
CA PRO A 167 20.87 -13.28 9.30
C PRO A 167 19.34 -13.19 9.43
N ALA A 168 18.81 -11.97 9.55
CA ALA A 168 17.38 -11.69 9.64
C ALA A 168 17.07 -10.35 9.02
N PRO A 169 15.84 -10.11 8.52
CA PRO A 169 15.41 -8.80 8.08
C PRO A 169 15.36 -7.82 9.25
N ILE A 170 15.57 -6.54 8.96
CA ILE A 170 15.36 -5.45 9.91
C ILE A 170 14.22 -4.59 9.38
N PHE A 171 13.13 -4.50 10.15
CA PHE A 171 11.94 -3.76 9.76
C PHE A 171 12.16 -2.25 9.86
N SER A 172 11.37 -1.52 9.09
CA SER A 172 11.18 -0.08 9.23
C SER A 172 9.69 0.22 9.48
N ALA A 173 9.33 1.49 9.57
CA ALA A 173 7.90 1.87 9.63
C ALA A 173 7.12 1.49 8.36
N ARG A 174 7.82 1.26 7.24
CA ARG A 174 7.24 1.01 5.91
C ARG A 174 7.59 -0.34 5.31
N PHE A 175 8.39 -1.16 5.98
CA PHE A 175 8.85 -2.43 5.46
C PHE A 175 8.85 -3.52 6.52
N TYR A 176 8.24 -4.65 6.16
CA TYR A 176 8.17 -5.87 6.93
C TYR A 176 8.49 -7.05 6.00
N GLN A 177 9.10 -8.09 6.51
CA GLN A 177 9.40 -9.28 5.73
C GLN A 177 9.03 -10.54 6.52
N TYR A 178 8.15 -11.34 5.95
CA TYR A 178 7.87 -12.70 6.39
C TYR A 178 8.90 -13.62 5.75
N PHE A 179 9.82 -14.12 6.57
CA PHE A 179 10.93 -14.93 6.09
C PHE A 179 10.52 -16.40 5.95
N THR A 180 10.03 -16.78 4.78
CA THR A 180 9.70 -18.15 4.42
C THR A 180 10.23 -18.48 3.03
N LYS A 181 10.21 -19.77 2.66
CA LYS A 181 10.57 -20.21 1.30
C LYS A 181 9.30 -20.22 0.45
N ILE A 182 9.43 -19.74 -0.77
CA ILE A 182 8.44 -19.88 -1.84
C ILE A 182 9.13 -20.65 -2.97
N GLU A 183 8.50 -21.72 -3.44
CA GLU A 183 8.97 -22.51 -4.58
C GLU A 183 8.22 -22.09 -5.85
N SER A 184 8.57 -22.67 -6.97
CA SER A 184 8.12 -22.25 -8.31
C SER A 184 6.59 -22.26 -8.50
N ASN A 185 5.82 -23.00 -7.70
CA ASN A 185 4.40 -23.25 -7.95
C ASN A 185 3.54 -23.32 -6.68
N ASP A 186 4.00 -22.77 -5.55
CA ASP A 186 3.31 -22.82 -4.26
C ASP A 186 3.10 -21.42 -3.63
N SER A 187 3.29 -20.35 -4.36
CA SER A 187 3.24 -18.99 -3.82
C SER A 187 1.87 -18.64 -3.21
N PHE A 188 0.78 -19.11 -3.81
CA PHE A 188 -0.57 -18.92 -3.29
C PHE A 188 -0.81 -19.72 -2.02
N ASP A 189 -0.41 -21.01 -2.03
CA ASP A 189 -0.50 -21.86 -0.85
C ASP A 189 0.31 -21.26 0.31
N VAL A 190 1.57 -20.88 0.07
CA VAL A 190 2.42 -20.26 1.09
C VAL A 190 1.84 -18.95 1.58
N THR A 191 1.31 -18.10 0.68
CA THR A 191 0.72 -16.82 1.06
C THR A 191 -0.51 -17.01 1.96
N LEU A 192 -1.38 -17.98 1.68
CA LEU A 192 -2.52 -18.31 2.53
C LEU A 192 -2.10 -18.96 3.84
N ASP A 193 -1.22 -19.96 3.78
CA ASP A 193 -0.78 -20.75 4.95
C ASP A 193 0.06 -19.94 5.95
N THR A 194 0.59 -18.79 5.53
CA THR A 194 1.37 -17.89 6.39
C THR A 194 0.62 -16.63 6.79
N TYR A 195 -0.64 -16.51 6.39
CA TYR A 195 -1.50 -15.36 6.73
C TYR A 195 -1.66 -15.20 8.24
N GLU A 196 -2.06 -16.26 8.92
CA GLU A 196 -2.21 -16.33 10.37
C GLU A 196 -2.06 -17.78 10.88
N PRO A 197 -1.76 -18.00 12.18
CA PRO A 197 -1.67 -19.35 12.73
C PRO A 197 -3.05 -20.04 12.78
N PRO A 198 -3.10 -21.39 12.71
CA PRO A 198 -1.94 -22.30 12.79
C PRO A 198 -1.22 -22.47 11.45
N PHE A 199 0.09 -22.31 11.47
CA PHE A 199 0.90 -22.47 10.25
C PHE A 199 1.09 -23.94 9.86
N VAL A 200 1.20 -24.18 8.56
CA VAL A 200 1.71 -25.46 8.07
C VAL A 200 3.18 -25.58 8.44
N SER A 201 3.58 -26.74 8.94
CA SER A 201 4.96 -26.98 9.41
C SER A 201 5.98 -26.70 8.29
N GLY A 202 6.90 -25.80 8.56
CA GLY A 202 7.94 -25.38 7.65
C GLY A 202 7.68 -24.03 6.97
N PHE A 203 6.48 -23.46 7.15
CA PHE A 203 6.10 -22.13 6.63
C PHE A 203 6.11 -21.04 7.70
N GLU A 204 6.47 -21.37 8.94
CA GLU A 204 6.65 -20.38 10.00
C GLU A 204 7.73 -19.36 9.63
N ASP A 205 7.56 -18.11 10.08
CA ASP A 205 8.60 -17.09 9.91
C ASP A 205 9.92 -17.55 10.53
N ARG A 206 10.94 -17.77 9.69
CA ARG A 206 12.25 -18.30 10.13
C ARG A 206 13.04 -17.32 10.99
N ALA A 207 12.72 -16.03 10.93
CA ALA A 207 13.30 -15.03 11.83
C ALA A 207 12.55 -14.96 13.17
N GLY A 208 11.36 -15.54 13.27
CA GLY A 208 10.50 -15.50 14.46
C GLY A 208 9.97 -14.10 14.78
N GLN A 209 9.91 -13.22 13.80
CA GLN A 209 9.49 -11.83 13.95
C GLN A 209 7.99 -11.61 13.66
N ALA A 210 7.34 -12.61 13.03
CA ALA A 210 5.92 -12.61 12.71
C ALA A 210 5.20 -13.84 13.31
N PRO A 211 5.07 -13.92 14.63
CA PRO A 211 4.46 -15.09 15.28
C PRO A 211 2.96 -15.23 14.98
N ASN A 212 2.31 -14.17 14.51
CA ASN A 212 0.89 -14.15 14.15
C ASN A 212 0.64 -14.18 12.64
N GLY A 213 1.66 -14.39 11.83
CA GLY A 213 1.59 -14.36 10.38
C GLY A 213 1.82 -12.97 9.79
N TRP A 214 1.87 -12.88 8.46
CA TRP A 214 2.08 -11.60 7.81
C TRP A 214 0.84 -10.67 7.89
N SER A 215 -0.32 -11.22 8.23
CA SER A 215 -1.56 -10.46 8.44
C SER A 215 -1.44 -9.42 9.56
N GLU A 216 -0.58 -9.63 10.56
CA GLU A 216 -0.39 -8.69 11.67
C GLU A 216 0.13 -7.31 11.22
N TRP A 217 0.65 -7.23 10.00
CA TRP A 217 1.15 -5.99 9.42
C TRP A 217 0.13 -5.27 8.52
N LEU A 218 -1.01 -5.89 8.23
CA LEU A 218 -2.08 -5.25 7.48
C LEU A 218 -2.77 -4.16 8.30
N ARG A 219 -3.06 -3.05 7.64
CA ARG A 219 -3.77 -1.93 8.27
C ARG A 219 -5.25 -1.97 7.90
N PRO A 220 -6.15 -1.79 8.87
CA PRO A 220 -7.56 -1.62 8.57
C PRO A 220 -7.81 -0.45 7.63
N GLY A 221 -8.65 -0.65 6.63
CA GLY A 221 -9.01 0.39 5.66
C GLY A 221 -7.93 0.78 4.65
N ALA A 222 -6.73 0.19 4.70
CA ALA A 222 -5.75 0.36 3.64
C ALA A 222 -6.15 -0.46 2.39
N LYS A 223 -5.89 0.08 1.20
CA LYS A 223 -5.96 -0.69 -0.04
C LYS A 223 -4.96 -1.85 0.01
N LYS A 224 -5.32 -2.98 -0.56
CA LYS A 224 -4.43 -4.14 -0.66
C LYS A 224 -3.96 -4.30 -2.10
N VAL A 225 -2.65 -4.35 -2.28
CA VAL A 225 -2.02 -4.55 -3.58
C VAL A 225 -1.03 -5.70 -3.47
N PHE A 226 -1.20 -6.73 -4.27
CA PHE A 226 -0.23 -7.80 -4.41
C PHE A 226 0.70 -7.52 -5.59
N LEU A 227 1.95 -7.88 -5.44
CA LEU A 227 2.95 -7.94 -6.50
C LEU A 227 3.63 -9.31 -6.45
N GLU A 228 3.28 -10.15 -7.39
CA GLU A 228 3.84 -11.48 -7.55
C GLU A 228 4.98 -11.48 -8.56
N MET A 229 6.02 -12.27 -8.30
CA MET A 229 7.10 -12.51 -9.25
C MET A 229 7.48 -13.99 -9.25
N SER A 230 7.30 -14.65 -10.41
CA SER A 230 7.66 -16.06 -10.61
C SER A 230 7.93 -16.39 -12.09
N ASP A 231 8.83 -17.33 -12.34
CA ASP A 231 9.16 -17.87 -13.68
C ASP A 231 8.35 -19.12 -14.04
N ASP A 232 7.48 -19.57 -13.14
CA ASP A 232 6.60 -20.72 -13.35
C ASP A 232 5.12 -20.36 -13.16
N ASN A 233 4.25 -21.34 -13.14
CA ASN A 233 2.82 -21.17 -12.90
C ASN A 233 2.45 -21.74 -11.54
N GLU A 234 1.49 -21.12 -10.90
CA GLU A 234 0.89 -21.57 -9.64
C GLU A 234 0.03 -22.82 -9.85
N ASP A 235 0.11 -23.78 -8.93
CA ASP A 235 -0.71 -25.00 -8.94
C ASP A 235 -2.14 -24.72 -8.45
N MET A 236 -2.32 -23.80 -7.49
CA MET A 236 -3.64 -23.40 -6.99
C MET A 236 -4.35 -22.50 -8.03
N PRO A 237 -5.61 -22.79 -8.40
CA PRO A 237 -6.38 -21.90 -9.26
C PRO A 237 -6.61 -20.51 -8.65
N ALA A 238 -6.55 -19.45 -9.46
CA ALA A 238 -6.77 -18.07 -9.03
C ALA A 238 -8.07 -17.87 -8.21
N ALA A 239 -9.16 -18.53 -8.61
CA ALA A 239 -10.44 -18.46 -7.88
C ALA A 239 -10.36 -19.08 -6.46
N MET A 240 -9.50 -20.06 -6.24
CA MET A 240 -9.30 -20.64 -4.90
C MET A 240 -8.48 -19.72 -4.01
N PHE A 241 -7.48 -19.06 -4.55
CA PHE A 241 -6.72 -18.05 -3.82
C PHE A 241 -7.61 -16.88 -3.38
N VAL A 242 -8.44 -16.35 -4.29
CA VAL A 242 -9.43 -15.29 -3.95
C VAL A 242 -10.36 -15.75 -2.85
N ALA A 243 -10.94 -16.95 -2.98
CA ALA A 243 -11.84 -17.49 -1.97
C ALA A 243 -11.13 -17.67 -0.62
N GLY A 244 -9.90 -18.16 -0.61
CA GLY A 244 -9.09 -18.32 0.61
C GLY A 244 -8.85 -17.00 1.33
N LEU A 245 -8.44 -15.94 0.61
CA LEU A 245 -8.26 -14.61 1.19
C LEU A 245 -9.58 -14.03 1.74
N GLN A 246 -10.68 -14.16 0.98
CA GLN A 246 -11.99 -13.66 1.39
C GLN A 246 -12.59 -14.42 2.56
N ASP A 247 -12.34 -15.72 2.67
CA ASP A 247 -12.79 -16.54 3.80
C ASP A 247 -12.02 -16.18 5.09
N MET A 248 -10.73 -15.86 4.98
CA MET A 248 -9.89 -15.47 6.12
C MET A 248 -10.15 -14.04 6.59
N ALA A 249 -10.28 -13.09 5.67
CA ALA A 249 -10.37 -11.66 6.02
C ALA A 249 -11.24 -10.87 5.01
N PRO A 250 -12.56 -11.04 5.05
CA PRO A 250 -13.48 -10.35 4.13
C PRO A 250 -13.40 -8.82 4.25
N GLU A 251 -13.00 -8.29 5.40
CA GLU A 251 -12.80 -6.86 5.64
C GLU A 251 -11.58 -6.29 4.90
N ASN A 252 -10.61 -7.13 4.54
CA ASN A 252 -9.41 -6.74 3.81
C ASN A 252 -9.49 -7.06 2.30
N PHE A 253 -10.21 -8.10 1.92
CA PHE A 253 -10.18 -8.67 0.56
C PHE A 253 -11.54 -8.72 -0.13
N GLY A 254 -12.60 -8.21 0.55
CA GLY A 254 -13.96 -8.20 0.03
C GLY A 254 -14.67 -9.53 0.20
N THR A 255 -15.91 -9.60 -0.33
CA THR A 255 -16.78 -10.79 -0.26
C THR A 255 -17.30 -11.24 -1.62
N ASP A 256 -17.05 -10.45 -2.67
CA ASP A 256 -17.45 -10.79 -4.05
C ASP A 256 -16.26 -11.42 -4.79
N PRO A 257 -16.29 -12.71 -5.12
CA PRO A 257 -15.20 -13.36 -5.81
C PRO A 257 -15.01 -12.88 -7.26
N THR A 258 -15.99 -12.15 -7.81
CA THR A 258 -15.90 -11.56 -9.15
C THR A 258 -15.39 -10.11 -9.15
N ALA A 259 -15.33 -9.49 -7.97
CA ALA A 259 -14.83 -8.15 -7.75
C ALA A 259 -14.14 -8.06 -6.36
N PRO A 260 -13.01 -8.72 -6.16
CA PRO A 260 -12.29 -8.69 -4.88
C PRO A 260 -11.72 -7.30 -4.59
N ASP A 261 -11.63 -6.95 -3.30
CA ASP A 261 -11.17 -5.65 -2.84
C ASP A 261 -9.64 -5.56 -2.75
N PHE A 262 -8.94 -6.12 -3.72
CA PHE A 262 -7.49 -5.99 -3.86
C PHE A 262 -7.09 -5.96 -5.33
N VAL A 263 -5.87 -5.51 -5.59
CA VAL A 263 -5.26 -5.53 -6.93
C VAL A 263 -4.08 -6.50 -6.92
N PHE A 264 -3.92 -7.26 -8.00
CA PHE A 264 -2.83 -8.20 -8.15
C PHE A 264 -2.02 -7.91 -9.41
N HIS A 265 -0.84 -7.33 -9.23
CA HIS A 265 0.15 -7.18 -10.30
C HIS A 265 1.02 -8.41 -10.39
N SER A 266 1.52 -8.72 -11.58
CA SER A 266 2.43 -9.85 -11.77
C SER A 266 3.60 -9.53 -12.72
N ILE A 267 4.79 -9.98 -12.35
CA ILE A 267 5.98 -10.00 -13.19
C ILE A 267 6.27 -11.48 -13.44
N ILE A 268 5.95 -11.97 -14.63
CA ILE A 268 5.82 -13.38 -14.91
C ILE A 268 6.36 -13.74 -16.30
N GLY A 269 6.35 -15.01 -16.63
CA GLY A 269 6.96 -15.55 -17.84
C GLY A 269 6.31 -15.18 -19.18
N VAL A 270 5.48 -14.15 -19.25
CA VAL A 270 4.90 -13.69 -20.53
C VAL A 270 5.95 -13.12 -21.46
N THR A 271 5.73 -13.21 -22.78
CA THR A 271 6.62 -12.59 -23.75
C THR A 271 6.58 -11.07 -23.71
N GLU A 272 7.65 -10.43 -24.13
CA GLU A 272 7.68 -8.97 -24.27
C GLU A 272 6.72 -8.49 -25.37
N LYS A 273 6.19 -7.29 -25.20
CA LYS A 273 5.50 -6.53 -26.23
C LYS A 273 6.49 -5.86 -27.19
N ALA A 274 5.98 -5.09 -28.14
CA ALA A 274 6.82 -4.32 -29.07
C ALA A 274 7.75 -3.34 -28.33
N THR A 275 7.27 -2.77 -27.23
CA THR A 275 8.09 -2.10 -26.22
C THR A 275 8.21 -3.07 -25.04
N ALA A 276 9.41 -3.52 -24.73
CA ALA A 276 9.66 -4.59 -23.77
C ALA A 276 9.16 -4.27 -22.35
N THR A 277 9.06 -2.98 -22.00
CA THR A 277 8.59 -2.50 -20.69
C THR A 277 7.09 -2.15 -20.64
N ASP A 278 6.36 -2.29 -21.78
CA ASP A 278 4.92 -2.05 -21.78
C ASP A 278 4.17 -3.19 -21.09
N PRO A 279 3.30 -2.89 -20.10
CA PRO A 279 2.52 -3.92 -19.43
C PRO A 279 1.43 -4.51 -20.34
N TYR A 280 1.05 -5.75 -20.06
CA TYR A 280 -0.25 -6.25 -20.47
C TYR A 280 -1.31 -5.68 -19.52
N LEU A 281 -2.28 -5.01 -20.11
CA LEU A 281 -3.38 -4.37 -19.36
C LEU A 281 -4.43 -5.41 -18.94
N PRO A 282 -5.23 -5.14 -17.89
CA PRO A 282 -6.30 -6.05 -17.48
C PRO A 282 -7.37 -6.27 -18.57
N SER A 283 -7.53 -5.32 -19.50
CA SER A 283 -8.43 -5.44 -20.65
C SER A 283 -7.89 -6.33 -21.79
N GLU A 284 -6.61 -6.69 -21.74
CA GLU A 284 -5.99 -7.55 -22.73
C GLU A 284 -6.16 -9.03 -22.34
N PRO A 285 -6.41 -9.91 -23.32
CA PRO A 285 -6.63 -11.33 -23.03
C PRO A 285 -5.37 -12.01 -22.46
N LEU A 286 -5.55 -13.23 -21.97
CA LEU A 286 -4.43 -14.10 -21.62
C LEU A 286 -3.53 -14.32 -22.83
N THR A 287 -2.22 -14.29 -22.60
CA THR A 287 -1.24 -14.71 -23.59
C THR A 287 -0.67 -16.08 -23.22
N THR A 288 -0.45 -16.92 -24.24
CA THR A 288 0.24 -18.20 -24.10
C THR A 288 1.67 -18.14 -24.61
N ALA A 289 2.07 -16.98 -25.10
CA ALA A 289 3.44 -16.75 -25.52
C ALA A 289 4.31 -16.43 -24.30
N ARG A 290 5.43 -17.14 -24.17
CA ARG A 290 6.36 -16.98 -23.06
C ARG A 290 7.73 -16.51 -23.51
N CYS A 291 8.46 -15.89 -22.63
CA CYS A 291 9.85 -15.55 -22.86
C CYS A 291 10.78 -16.79 -22.70
N PRO A 292 12.00 -16.78 -23.28
CA PRO A 292 12.78 -18.02 -23.46
C PRO A 292 13.30 -18.67 -22.17
N SER A 293 13.54 -17.89 -21.11
CA SER A 293 14.21 -18.34 -19.88
C SER A 293 13.26 -18.88 -18.81
N VAL A 294 11.95 -18.85 -19.04
CA VAL A 294 10.94 -19.24 -18.04
C VAL A 294 10.36 -20.63 -18.30
N THR A 295 9.81 -21.22 -17.26
CA THR A 295 9.13 -22.53 -17.34
C THR A 295 7.77 -22.40 -18.00
N THR A 296 6.96 -21.42 -17.60
CA THR A 296 5.62 -21.16 -18.15
C THR A 296 5.36 -19.66 -18.34
N GLU A 297 4.22 -19.31 -18.92
CA GLU A 297 3.75 -17.93 -19.07
C GLU A 297 2.99 -17.41 -17.83
N GLY A 298 2.92 -18.17 -16.74
CA GLY A 298 2.25 -17.78 -15.51
C GLY A 298 0.75 -17.57 -15.67
N ARG A 299 0.04 -18.54 -16.26
CA ARG A 299 -1.37 -18.42 -16.60
C ARG A 299 -2.25 -18.04 -15.41
N THR A 300 -2.07 -18.70 -14.27
CA THR A 300 -2.88 -18.46 -13.08
C THR A 300 -2.71 -17.03 -12.54
N TYR A 301 -1.48 -16.53 -12.56
CA TYR A 301 -1.19 -15.14 -12.19
C TYR A 301 -1.80 -14.13 -13.17
N GLN A 302 -1.80 -14.46 -14.47
CA GLN A 302 -2.49 -13.64 -15.47
C GLN A 302 -4.00 -13.55 -15.21
N GLU A 303 -4.65 -14.69 -14.92
CA GLU A 303 -6.07 -14.76 -14.61
C GLU A 303 -6.43 -13.87 -13.41
N LEU A 304 -5.62 -13.91 -12.36
CA LEU A 304 -5.81 -13.09 -11.16
C LEU A 304 -5.55 -11.59 -11.44
N SER A 305 -4.51 -11.25 -12.18
CA SER A 305 -4.23 -9.86 -12.57
C SER A 305 -5.37 -9.26 -13.42
N ILE A 306 -5.94 -10.04 -14.34
CA ILE A 306 -7.09 -9.61 -15.16
C ILE A 306 -8.32 -9.39 -14.26
N LEU A 307 -8.62 -10.34 -13.38
CA LEU A 307 -9.77 -10.29 -12.48
C LEU A 307 -9.75 -9.05 -11.58
N THR A 308 -8.57 -8.73 -11.03
CA THR A 308 -8.39 -7.65 -10.04
C THR A 308 -8.01 -6.31 -10.66
N GLY A 309 -7.87 -6.24 -11.99
CA GLY A 309 -7.50 -5.02 -12.69
C GLY A 309 -6.01 -4.66 -12.59
N GLY A 310 -5.14 -5.62 -12.30
CA GLY A 310 -3.70 -5.42 -12.18
C GLY A 310 -2.95 -5.51 -13.51
N LEU A 311 -1.70 -5.08 -13.51
CA LEU A 311 -0.79 -5.10 -14.65
C LEU A 311 0.03 -6.40 -14.66
N ARG A 312 0.39 -6.86 -15.87
CA ARG A 312 1.24 -8.04 -16.07
C ARG A 312 2.48 -7.63 -16.87
N PHE A 313 3.65 -8.00 -16.42
CA PHE A 313 4.92 -7.66 -17.02
C PHE A 313 5.74 -8.89 -17.36
N PRO A 314 6.58 -8.85 -18.44
CA PRO A 314 7.50 -9.92 -18.75
C PRO A 314 8.65 -9.99 -17.73
N LEU A 315 8.86 -11.19 -17.16
CA LEU A 315 9.93 -11.46 -16.20
C LEU A 315 11.33 -11.33 -16.82
N CYS A 316 11.49 -11.77 -18.06
CA CYS A 316 12.80 -11.90 -18.72
C CYS A 316 13.44 -10.57 -19.15
N ASN A 317 12.80 -9.44 -18.90
CA ASN A 317 13.34 -8.11 -19.25
C ASN A 317 14.07 -7.49 -18.05
N PHE A 318 15.19 -8.07 -17.64
CA PHE A 318 15.96 -7.63 -16.48
C PHE A 318 16.46 -6.18 -16.55
N ASP A 319 16.82 -5.72 -17.75
CA ASP A 319 17.29 -4.35 -17.97
C ASP A 319 16.15 -3.30 -17.86
N GLY A 320 14.90 -3.75 -17.90
CA GLY A 320 13.71 -2.91 -17.85
C GLY A 320 13.04 -2.81 -16.49
N TYR A 321 13.54 -3.45 -15.46
CA TYR A 321 12.88 -3.51 -14.14
C TYR A 321 12.74 -2.14 -13.47
N ASP A 322 13.60 -1.19 -13.78
CA ASP A 322 13.44 0.20 -13.33
C ASP A 322 12.13 0.81 -13.86
N VAL A 323 11.75 0.52 -15.11
CA VAL A 323 10.50 0.97 -15.70
C VAL A 323 9.32 0.17 -15.16
N VAL A 324 9.46 -1.16 -15.02
CA VAL A 324 8.42 -2.05 -14.49
C VAL A 324 8.01 -1.61 -13.08
N PHE A 325 8.97 -1.47 -12.17
CA PHE A 325 8.70 -1.02 -10.79
C PHE A 325 8.10 0.38 -10.74
N ARG A 326 8.56 1.28 -11.62
CA ARG A 326 7.97 2.62 -11.75
C ARG A 326 6.51 2.56 -12.18
N ARG A 327 6.18 1.76 -13.18
CA ARG A 327 4.79 1.59 -13.66
C ARG A 327 3.86 1.04 -12.60
N ILE A 328 4.33 0.07 -11.82
CA ILE A 328 3.56 -0.49 -10.70
C ILE A 328 3.36 0.57 -9.62
N ALA A 329 4.41 1.31 -9.25
CA ALA A 329 4.29 2.40 -8.27
C ALA A 329 3.34 3.50 -8.74
N GLU A 330 3.39 3.92 -10.01
CA GLU A 330 2.46 4.87 -10.62
C GLU A 330 1.01 4.36 -10.57
N ASP A 331 0.76 3.08 -10.81
CA ASP A 331 -0.56 2.48 -10.70
C ASP A 331 -1.06 2.46 -9.25
N VAL A 332 -0.20 2.12 -8.30
CA VAL A 332 -0.50 2.21 -6.84
C VAL A 332 -0.87 3.64 -6.45
N VAL A 333 -0.07 4.63 -6.85
CA VAL A 333 -0.37 6.06 -6.59
C VAL A 333 -1.73 6.45 -7.14
N THR A 334 -2.03 6.04 -8.39
CA THR A 334 -3.32 6.35 -9.03
C THR A 334 -4.50 5.75 -8.26
N ARG A 335 -4.35 4.55 -7.73
CA ARG A 335 -5.41 3.84 -6.99
C ARG A 335 -5.63 4.35 -5.57
N THR A 336 -4.67 5.05 -5.00
CA THR A 336 -4.76 5.65 -3.66
C THR A 336 -5.25 7.09 -3.68
N GLN A 337 -5.48 7.68 -4.86
CA GLN A 337 -6.00 9.04 -4.99
C GLN A 337 -7.37 9.19 -4.32
N ILE A 338 -7.69 10.41 -3.90
CA ILE A 338 -8.99 10.74 -3.32
C ILE A 338 -10.10 10.32 -4.28
N ALA A 339 -11.06 9.56 -3.77
CA ALA A 339 -12.20 9.14 -4.56
C ALA A 339 -13.04 10.36 -4.98
N CYS A 340 -13.34 10.47 -6.28
CA CYS A 340 -14.15 11.55 -6.81
C CYS A 340 -15.66 11.27 -6.74
N ASP A 341 -16.01 10.12 -6.24
CA ASP A 341 -17.38 9.64 -6.08
C ASP A 341 -17.48 8.88 -4.74
N PHE A 342 -18.35 9.30 -3.86
CA PHE A 342 -18.50 8.72 -2.53
C PHE A 342 -19.94 8.66 -2.05
N ALA A 343 -20.25 7.63 -1.26
CA ALA A 343 -21.61 7.39 -0.77
C ALA A 343 -22.04 8.47 0.24
N ILE A 344 -23.29 8.89 0.14
CA ILE A 344 -23.89 9.74 1.17
C ILE A 344 -24.11 8.88 2.42
N PRO A 345 -23.62 9.32 3.60
CA PRO A 345 -23.79 8.56 4.83
C PRO A 345 -25.28 8.43 5.21
N ALA A 346 -25.60 7.38 5.98
CA ALA A 346 -26.94 7.25 6.51
C ALA A 346 -27.27 8.41 7.47
N PRO A 347 -28.48 8.98 7.42
CA PRO A 347 -28.86 10.04 8.34
C PRO A 347 -28.91 9.53 9.78
N PRO A 348 -28.66 10.41 10.77
CA PRO A 348 -28.87 10.08 12.17
C PRO A 348 -30.30 9.64 12.44
N ALA A 349 -30.50 8.80 13.46
CA ALA A 349 -31.81 8.25 13.79
C ALA A 349 -32.87 9.36 14.00
N GLY A 350 -33.96 9.30 13.22
CA GLY A 350 -35.07 10.24 13.27
C GLY A 350 -34.82 11.59 12.59
N LYS A 351 -33.82 11.65 11.70
CA LYS A 351 -33.52 12.81 10.85
C LYS A 351 -33.42 12.41 9.39
N ASP A 352 -33.69 13.32 8.49
CA ASP A 352 -33.45 13.18 7.05
C ASP A 352 -32.39 14.17 6.62
N LEU A 353 -31.50 13.78 5.68
CA LEU A 353 -30.48 14.66 5.11
C LEU A 353 -31.10 15.58 4.07
N GLU A 354 -30.78 16.86 4.14
CA GLU A 354 -31.14 17.85 3.13
C GLU A 354 -30.09 17.84 2.01
N LEU A 355 -30.33 17.07 0.97
CA LEU A 355 -29.37 16.89 -0.14
C LEU A 355 -29.22 18.12 -1.04
N ASP A 356 -30.08 19.11 -0.93
CA ASP A 356 -30.00 20.41 -1.59
C ASP A 356 -29.17 21.45 -0.81
N LYS A 357 -28.67 21.05 0.37
CA LYS A 357 -27.86 21.89 1.26
C LYS A 357 -26.55 21.17 1.67
N VAL A 358 -26.03 20.33 0.80
CA VAL A 358 -24.73 19.71 0.99
C VAL A 358 -23.64 20.74 0.66
N ALA A 359 -22.69 20.93 1.57
CA ALA A 359 -21.47 21.70 1.31
C ALA A 359 -20.29 20.75 1.11
N VAL A 360 -19.56 20.94 0.03
CA VAL A 360 -18.33 20.20 -0.29
C VAL A 360 -17.19 21.20 -0.33
N ASN A 361 -16.28 21.08 0.61
CA ASN A 361 -15.18 22.02 0.78
C ASN A 361 -13.84 21.37 0.47
N TYR A 362 -13.16 21.84 -0.55
CA TYR A 362 -11.80 21.44 -0.89
C TYR A 362 -10.81 22.24 -0.05
N VAL A 363 -10.03 21.54 0.75
CA VAL A 363 -8.95 22.12 1.55
C VAL A 363 -7.63 21.81 0.85
N ALA A 364 -6.98 22.86 0.37
CA ALA A 364 -5.76 22.73 -0.41
C ALA A 364 -4.56 22.38 0.47
N GLY A 365 -3.84 21.32 0.14
CA GLY A 365 -2.63 20.88 0.83
C GLY A 365 -1.40 21.75 0.55
N ASN A 366 -1.45 22.58 -0.48
CA ASN A 366 -0.36 23.46 -0.91
C ASN A 366 -0.39 24.87 -0.26
N GLY A 367 -1.34 25.11 0.68
CA GLY A 367 -1.52 26.40 1.36
C GLY A 367 -2.30 27.43 0.57
N SER A 368 -2.91 27.07 -0.56
CA SER A 368 -3.91 27.90 -1.24
C SER A 368 -5.17 28.05 -0.36
N PRO A 369 -5.99 29.10 -0.56
CA PRO A 369 -7.26 29.21 0.16
C PRO A 369 -8.17 28.01 -0.11
N ASP A 370 -8.89 27.58 0.93
CA ASP A 370 -9.94 26.57 0.80
C ASP A 370 -11.00 27.02 -0.20
N GLN A 371 -11.56 26.05 -0.92
CA GLN A 371 -12.55 26.32 -1.96
C GLN A 371 -13.82 25.51 -1.71
N GLU A 372 -14.95 26.19 -1.61
CA GLU A 372 -16.26 25.54 -1.57
C GLU A 372 -16.69 25.17 -2.99
N PHE A 373 -17.04 23.91 -3.24
CA PHE A 373 -17.56 23.44 -4.51
C PHE A 373 -19.08 23.64 -4.58
N LEU A 374 -19.56 24.07 -5.72
CA LEU A 374 -20.96 24.36 -5.98
C LEU A 374 -21.71 23.09 -6.41
N GLN A 375 -22.94 22.90 -5.93
CA GLN A 375 -23.77 21.81 -6.37
C GLN A 375 -24.36 22.08 -7.76
N ALA A 376 -23.92 21.31 -8.75
CA ALA A 376 -24.53 21.28 -10.07
C ALA A 376 -25.85 20.46 -10.04
N GLN A 377 -26.83 20.88 -10.82
CA GLN A 377 -28.11 20.18 -10.86
C GLN A 377 -28.04 18.86 -11.66
N THR A 378 -27.19 18.83 -12.67
CA THR A 378 -26.97 17.67 -13.53
C THR A 378 -25.50 17.54 -13.91
N PRO A 379 -25.03 16.38 -14.36
CA PRO A 379 -23.66 16.23 -14.89
C PRO A 379 -23.33 17.18 -16.05
N ALA A 380 -24.34 17.67 -16.78
CA ALA A 380 -24.14 18.61 -17.88
C ALA A 380 -23.81 20.04 -17.41
N ASP A 381 -24.11 20.37 -16.15
CA ASP A 381 -23.84 21.66 -15.54
C ASP A 381 -22.48 21.71 -14.81
N CYS A 382 -21.65 20.67 -14.98
CA CYS A 382 -20.36 20.53 -14.33
C CYS A 382 -19.36 21.64 -14.68
N GLY A 383 -18.67 22.12 -13.67
CA GLY A 383 -17.56 23.07 -13.75
C GLY A 383 -16.36 22.63 -12.93
N PRO A 384 -15.26 23.42 -12.93
CA PRO A 384 -14.02 23.06 -12.22
C PRO A 384 -14.13 23.12 -10.69
N ASP A 385 -15.18 23.72 -10.19
CA ASP A 385 -15.48 23.94 -8.78
C ASP A 385 -16.88 23.41 -8.41
N ALA A 386 -17.27 22.27 -8.99
CA ALA A 386 -18.61 21.74 -8.83
C ALA A 386 -18.64 20.26 -8.53
N PHE A 387 -19.73 19.85 -7.88
CA PHE A 387 -20.13 18.44 -7.67
C PHE A 387 -21.62 18.28 -8.00
N TYR A 388 -22.06 17.06 -8.19
CA TYR A 388 -23.48 16.73 -8.33
C TYR A 388 -23.82 15.50 -7.50
N ILE A 389 -25.11 15.27 -7.27
CA ILE A 389 -25.62 14.10 -6.54
C ILE A 389 -26.36 13.18 -7.51
N GLU A 390 -25.91 11.95 -7.61
CA GLU A 390 -26.51 10.93 -8.43
C GLU A 390 -26.47 9.56 -7.71
N ASN A 391 -27.57 8.79 -7.82
CA ASN A 391 -27.67 7.44 -7.23
C ASN A 391 -27.26 7.36 -5.73
N ASN A 392 -27.63 8.37 -4.94
CA ASN A 392 -27.26 8.52 -3.52
C ASN A 392 -25.73 8.62 -3.29
N ARG A 393 -25.02 9.16 -4.26
CA ARG A 393 -23.58 9.45 -4.18
C ARG A 393 -23.32 10.91 -4.49
N ILE A 394 -22.33 11.48 -3.86
CA ILE A 394 -21.73 12.76 -4.26
C ILE A 394 -20.66 12.45 -5.28
N VAL A 395 -20.70 13.14 -6.42
CA VAL A 395 -19.74 12.96 -7.52
C VAL A 395 -19.12 14.31 -7.80
N LEU A 396 -17.81 14.44 -7.63
CA LEU A 396 -17.06 15.62 -8.06
C LEU A 396 -17.09 15.71 -9.58
N CYS A 397 -17.28 16.90 -10.09
CA CYS A 397 -17.18 17.13 -11.53
C CYS A 397 -15.76 16.79 -12.04
N PRO A 398 -15.57 16.34 -13.30
CA PRO A 398 -14.28 15.85 -13.77
C PRO A 398 -13.10 16.82 -13.57
N GLU A 399 -13.31 18.11 -13.76
CA GLU A 399 -12.26 19.12 -13.55
C GLU A 399 -11.99 19.33 -12.04
N ALA A 400 -13.03 19.39 -11.20
CA ALA A 400 -12.91 19.45 -9.73
C ALA A 400 -12.16 18.21 -9.20
N CYS A 401 -12.53 17.04 -9.70
CA CYS A 401 -11.84 15.78 -9.39
C CYS A 401 -10.35 15.86 -9.73
N THR A 402 -10.00 16.33 -10.92
CA THR A 402 -8.61 16.48 -11.35
C THR A 402 -7.82 17.43 -10.43
N ILE A 403 -8.44 18.54 -10.01
CA ILE A 403 -7.82 19.50 -9.08
C ILE A 403 -7.51 18.82 -7.74
N VAL A 404 -8.50 18.16 -7.15
CA VAL A 404 -8.36 17.46 -5.86
C VAL A 404 -7.29 16.37 -5.93
N GLN A 405 -7.30 15.57 -6.99
CA GLN A 405 -6.36 14.45 -7.17
C GLN A 405 -4.93 14.90 -7.48
N SER A 406 -4.74 16.10 -8.04
CA SER A 406 -3.42 16.65 -8.34
C SER A 406 -2.73 17.32 -7.13
N ASP A 407 -3.44 17.48 -6.02
CA ASP A 407 -2.91 18.07 -4.78
C ASP A 407 -2.66 16.96 -3.74
N ASP A 408 -1.41 16.62 -3.54
CA ASP A 408 -0.98 15.48 -2.73
C ASP A 408 -1.37 15.55 -1.24
N ASN A 409 -1.55 16.75 -0.71
CA ASN A 409 -1.93 16.97 0.69
C ASN A 409 -3.35 17.51 0.85
N ALA A 410 -4.13 17.50 -0.23
CA ALA A 410 -5.51 17.94 -0.19
C ALA A 410 -6.39 17.00 0.64
N HIS A 411 -7.48 17.54 1.14
CA HIS A 411 -8.62 16.76 1.57
C HIS A 411 -9.92 17.45 1.18
N VAL A 412 -10.99 16.69 1.19
CA VAL A 412 -12.33 17.23 0.88
C VAL A 412 -13.23 16.97 2.08
N ASP A 413 -13.75 18.05 2.64
CA ASP A 413 -14.72 18.00 3.72
C ASP A 413 -16.14 18.11 3.16
N VAL A 414 -16.99 17.18 3.56
CA VAL A 414 -18.39 17.15 3.15
C VAL A 414 -19.28 17.33 4.38
N LEU A 415 -20.09 18.37 4.33
CA LEU A 415 -20.99 18.74 5.42
C LEU A 415 -22.44 18.58 4.98
N PHE A 416 -23.21 17.90 5.80
CA PHE A 416 -24.63 17.69 5.58
C PHE A 416 -25.46 18.46 6.60
N THR A 417 -26.55 19.07 6.17
CA THR A 417 -27.59 19.59 7.06
C THR A 417 -28.72 18.56 7.16
N CYS A 418 -29.43 18.55 8.28
CA CYS A 418 -30.53 17.63 8.52
C CYS A 418 -31.78 18.38 9.00
N GLU A 419 -32.97 17.93 8.57
CA GLU A 419 -34.23 18.32 9.20
C GLU A 419 -34.66 17.29 10.24
N SER A 420 -35.27 17.76 11.32
CA SER A 420 -35.92 16.85 12.29
C SER A 420 -37.21 16.30 11.67
N THR A 421 -37.34 15.00 11.58
CA THR A 421 -38.59 14.37 11.11
C THR A 421 -39.71 14.74 12.09
N ILE A 422 -40.65 15.60 11.69
CA ILE A 422 -41.84 15.90 12.48
C ILE A 422 -42.79 14.72 12.35
N ILE A 423 -42.82 13.84 13.34
CA ILE A 423 -43.85 12.81 13.42
C ILE A 423 -45.14 13.54 13.80
N VAL A 424 -45.95 13.85 12.80
CA VAL A 424 -47.35 14.29 13.02
C VAL A 424 -48.11 13.06 13.50
N ARG A 425 -48.50 13.04 14.77
CA ARG A 425 -49.40 12.05 15.38
C ARG A 425 -50.86 12.37 15.09
#